data_bf944c75f278a9dbb21d70231d89ea76
#
_entry.id   bf944c75f278a9dbb21d70231d89ea76
#
_cell.length_a   1.000
_cell.length_b   1.000
_cell.length_c   1.000
_cell.angle_alpha   90.00
_cell.angle_beta   90.00
_cell.angle_gamma   90.00
#
_symmetry.space_group_name_H-M   'P 1'
#
loop_
_entity.id
_entity.type
_entity.pdbx_description
1 polymer ?
#
loop_
_entity_poly.entity_id
_entity_poly.type
_entity_poly.pdbx_seq_one_letter_code
_entity_poly.pdbx_strand_id
1 'polypeptide(L)'
;MSLNIVVLAKQVPDTRNVGPDAMTPEGTVNRAALPAVFNPEDLNALEQALRLKEQFPGSKISVLIMGLPKSAEVIREALYRGADEGYVVTDRPLGGADTLATSYTLSQAIKKIGDYDIILGGRQAIDGDTAQVGPQIAEKLGLTQVTYAEEIISLDPKAKRIVIKRHIDGGVETVEAPLPLVVTVNGSTAPCRPRNAKRVMKYKNATAPAERTPEQNAALADMLNKKPYLNITQWGAADIDADPAQIGKAGSPTNVKAVQNIVFKAKESRTLTASDEDIDNLIVELLNDKIIG
;
A
#
# COMPACT_ATOMS: atom_id res chain seq x y z
N MET A 1 4.45 23.68 -13.39
CA MET A 1 3.90 22.47 -14.04
C MET A 1 3.22 21.64 -12.99
N SER A 2 2.09 21.05 -13.31
CA SER A 2 1.39 20.09 -12.44
C SER A 2 1.90 18.67 -12.67
N LEU A 3 1.74 17.80 -11.70
CA LEU A 3 2.13 16.39 -11.74
C LEU A 3 0.90 15.49 -11.70
N ASN A 4 0.96 14.37 -12.39
CA ASN A 4 0.04 13.25 -12.26
C ASN A 4 0.71 12.16 -11.39
N ILE A 5 0.18 11.94 -10.19
CA ILE A 5 0.75 11.04 -9.20
C ILE A 5 -0.20 9.87 -8.97
N VAL A 6 0.28 8.65 -9.16
CA VAL A 6 -0.45 7.43 -8.81
C VAL A 6 0.05 6.93 -7.45
N VAL A 7 -0.85 6.72 -6.50
CA VAL A 7 -0.52 6.13 -5.20
C VAL A 7 -1.11 4.73 -5.15
N LEU A 8 -0.24 3.74 -4.98
CA LEU A 8 -0.61 2.36 -4.74
C LEU A 8 -1.01 2.20 -3.28
N ALA A 9 -2.13 1.54 -3.03
CA ALA A 9 -2.61 1.34 -1.69
C ALA A 9 -3.14 -0.08 -1.50
N LYS A 10 -3.05 -0.59 -0.29
CA LYS A 10 -3.57 -1.90 0.10
C LYS A 10 -4.36 -1.82 1.40
N GLN A 11 -5.47 -2.54 1.43
CA GLN A 11 -6.16 -2.85 2.68
C GLN A 11 -5.52 -4.08 3.30
N VAL A 12 -5.10 -3.98 4.56
CA VAL A 12 -4.44 -5.06 5.30
C VAL A 12 -5.14 -5.30 6.63
N PRO A 13 -5.03 -6.50 7.23
CA PRO A 13 -5.49 -6.72 8.60
C PRO A 13 -4.71 -5.84 9.58
N ASP A 14 -5.40 -5.29 10.58
CA ASP A 14 -4.74 -4.56 11.67
C ASP A 14 -4.04 -5.55 12.61
N THR A 15 -2.73 -5.62 12.51
CA THR A 15 -1.90 -6.50 13.37
C THR A 15 -1.52 -5.87 14.71
N ARG A 16 -1.89 -4.61 14.95
CA ARG A 16 -1.57 -3.88 16.18
C ARG A 16 -2.69 -4.01 17.23
N ASN A 17 -3.94 -4.13 16.79
CA ASN A 17 -5.12 -4.25 17.64
C ASN A 17 -5.64 -5.70 17.63
N VAL A 18 -4.86 -6.61 18.16
CA VAL A 18 -5.18 -8.04 18.19
C VAL A 18 -6.07 -8.31 19.41
N GLY A 19 -7.39 -8.40 19.19
CA GLY A 19 -8.35 -8.81 20.23
C GLY A 19 -8.34 -10.32 20.50
N PRO A 20 -9.09 -10.78 21.53
CA PRO A 20 -9.17 -12.21 21.88
C PRO A 20 -9.60 -13.12 20.71
N ASP A 21 -10.43 -12.60 19.80
CA ASP A 21 -10.97 -13.32 18.64
C ASP A 21 -10.04 -13.32 17.42
N ALA A 22 -8.86 -12.69 17.56
CA ALA A 22 -7.87 -12.58 16.48
C ALA A 22 -7.23 -13.92 16.11
N MET A 23 -7.37 -14.92 16.99
CA MET A 23 -6.88 -16.28 16.77
C MET A 23 -8.07 -17.25 16.68
N THR A 24 -7.99 -18.18 15.75
CA THR A 24 -8.94 -19.30 15.72
C THR A 24 -8.63 -20.30 16.85
N PRO A 25 -9.56 -21.15 17.25
CA PRO A 25 -9.29 -22.21 18.23
C PRO A 25 -8.12 -23.12 17.85
N GLU A 26 -7.85 -23.25 16.54
CA GLU A 26 -6.73 -24.02 15.97
C GLU A 26 -5.40 -23.26 16.03
N GLY A 27 -5.37 -22.03 16.59
CA GLY A 27 -4.17 -21.20 16.72
C GLY A 27 -3.75 -20.47 15.44
N THR A 28 -4.66 -20.34 14.45
CA THR A 28 -4.41 -19.55 13.24
C THR A 28 -4.97 -18.13 13.35
N VAL A 29 -4.39 -17.19 12.62
CA VAL A 29 -4.90 -15.81 12.60
C VAL A 29 -6.28 -15.77 11.95
N ASN A 30 -7.28 -15.37 12.71
CA ASN A 30 -8.63 -15.12 12.21
C ASN A 30 -8.68 -13.76 11.48
N ARG A 31 -8.24 -13.73 10.22
CA ARG A 31 -8.22 -12.52 9.41
C ARG A 31 -9.59 -11.86 9.23
N ALA A 32 -10.67 -12.62 9.38
CA ALA A 32 -12.02 -12.09 9.28
C ALA A 32 -12.45 -11.30 10.52
N ALA A 33 -11.87 -11.61 11.68
CA ALA A 33 -12.14 -10.91 12.93
C ALA A 33 -11.24 -9.69 13.15
N LEU A 34 -10.14 -9.56 12.41
CA LEU A 34 -9.28 -8.38 12.51
C LEU A 34 -9.88 -7.20 11.73
N PRO A 35 -9.91 -6.00 12.33
CA PRO A 35 -10.20 -4.79 11.59
C PRO A 35 -9.28 -4.65 10.39
N ALA A 36 -9.82 -4.19 9.27
CA ALA A 36 -9.02 -3.91 8.11
C ALA A 36 -8.60 -2.43 8.12
N VAL A 37 -7.33 -2.18 7.85
CA VAL A 37 -6.74 -0.82 7.86
C VAL A 37 -6.03 -0.52 6.55
N PHE A 38 -5.77 0.75 6.31
CA PHE A 38 -4.86 1.21 5.27
C PHE A 38 -3.45 0.75 5.62
N ASN A 39 -2.72 0.13 4.69
CA ASN A 39 -1.34 -0.27 4.94
C ASN A 39 -0.49 0.95 5.38
N PRO A 40 0.20 0.87 6.54
CA PRO A 40 0.90 2.03 7.11
C PRO A 40 1.93 2.67 6.17
N GLU A 41 2.73 1.87 5.46
CA GLU A 41 3.74 2.41 4.55
C GLU A 41 3.11 3.04 3.30
N ASP A 42 1.92 2.57 2.86
CA ASP A 42 1.18 3.23 1.78
C ASP A 42 0.60 4.58 2.22
N LEU A 43 0.29 4.75 3.52
CA LEU A 43 -0.05 6.06 4.08
C LEU A 43 1.15 7.01 4.05
N ASN A 44 2.37 6.53 4.32
CA ASN A 44 3.58 7.33 4.16
C ASN A 44 3.78 7.75 2.69
N ALA A 45 3.54 6.83 1.74
CA ALA A 45 3.58 7.14 0.31
C ALA A 45 2.53 8.19 -0.09
N LEU A 46 1.32 8.10 0.44
CA LEU A 46 0.28 9.11 0.23
C LEU A 46 0.72 10.48 0.76
N GLU A 47 1.37 10.55 1.92
CA GLU A 47 1.87 11.84 2.45
C GLU A 47 2.92 12.46 1.52
N GLN A 48 3.83 11.66 0.95
CA GLN A 48 4.79 12.18 -0.04
C GLN A 48 4.07 12.74 -1.27
N ALA A 49 3.04 12.05 -1.77
CA ALA A 49 2.20 12.55 -2.86
C ALA A 49 1.51 13.87 -2.52
N LEU A 50 0.97 14.00 -1.30
CA LEU A 50 0.29 15.20 -0.83
C LEU A 50 1.25 16.39 -0.71
N ARG A 51 2.47 16.17 -0.25
CA ARG A 51 3.53 17.19 -0.19
C ARG A 51 3.93 17.67 -1.57
N LEU A 52 4.11 16.75 -2.52
CA LEU A 52 4.38 17.10 -3.92
C LEU A 52 3.22 17.91 -4.52
N LYS A 53 1.99 17.52 -4.26
CA LYS A 53 0.83 18.27 -4.73
C LYS A 53 0.75 19.69 -4.17
N GLU A 54 1.20 19.91 -2.95
CA GLU A 54 1.28 21.25 -2.34
C GLU A 54 2.39 22.09 -2.97
N GLN A 55 3.54 21.47 -3.28
CA GLN A 55 4.66 22.15 -3.95
C GLN A 55 4.35 22.49 -5.41
N PHE A 56 3.53 21.67 -6.09
CA PHE A 56 3.17 21.83 -7.51
C PHE A 56 1.65 21.97 -7.66
N PRO A 57 1.10 23.19 -7.48
CA PRO A 57 -0.34 23.44 -7.58
C PRO A 57 -0.91 22.96 -8.93
N GLY A 58 -2.11 22.37 -8.89
CA GLY A 58 -2.76 21.75 -10.05
C GLY A 58 -2.40 20.28 -10.26
N SER A 59 -1.50 19.71 -9.45
CA SER A 59 -1.19 18.29 -9.48
C SER A 59 -2.38 17.44 -9.03
N LYS A 60 -2.48 16.24 -9.58
CA LYS A 60 -3.54 15.27 -9.34
C LYS A 60 -2.99 14.01 -8.69
N ILE A 61 -3.71 13.51 -7.67
CA ILE A 61 -3.39 12.26 -6.99
C ILE A 61 -4.50 11.25 -7.25
N SER A 62 -4.16 10.16 -7.92
CA SER A 62 -4.99 9.01 -8.21
C SER A 62 -4.58 7.85 -7.31
N VAL A 63 -5.50 7.31 -6.50
CA VAL A 63 -5.21 6.16 -5.62
C VAL A 63 -5.70 4.88 -6.28
N LEU A 64 -4.81 3.90 -6.42
CA LEU A 64 -5.08 2.61 -7.03
C LEU A 64 -4.98 1.49 -6.02
N ILE A 65 -6.01 0.66 -5.93
CA ILE A 65 -6.03 -0.53 -5.08
C ILE A 65 -6.55 -1.74 -5.86
N MET A 66 -5.92 -2.89 -5.64
CA MET A 66 -6.45 -4.19 -6.04
C MET A 66 -6.93 -4.93 -4.79
N GLY A 67 -8.20 -5.34 -4.77
CA GLY A 67 -8.73 -6.01 -3.60
C GLY A 67 -10.21 -6.36 -3.69
N LEU A 68 -10.79 -6.72 -2.56
CA LEU A 68 -12.23 -6.96 -2.44
C LEU A 68 -13.00 -5.63 -2.56
N PRO A 69 -14.31 -5.66 -2.91
CA PRO A 69 -15.12 -4.44 -2.99
C PRO A 69 -14.99 -3.52 -1.78
N LYS A 70 -15.00 -4.07 -0.56
CA LYS A 70 -14.83 -3.30 0.69
C LYS A 70 -13.50 -2.54 0.79
N SER A 71 -12.51 -2.88 -0.02
CA SER A 71 -11.23 -2.16 -0.05
C SER A 71 -11.34 -0.72 -0.57
N ALA A 72 -12.48 -0.34 -1.18
CA ALA A 72 -12.79 1.04 -1.52
C ALA A 72 -12.81 1.97 -0.29
N GLU A 73 -12.90 1.44 0.93
CA GLU A 73 -12.74 2.21 2.16
C GLU A 73 -11.35 2.87 2.24
N VAL A 74 -10.30 2.19 1.79
CA VAL A 74 -8.94 2.75 1.72
C VAL A 74 -8.89 3.95 0.78
N ILE A 75 -9.63 3.91 -0.32
CA ILE A 75 -9.75 5.05 -1.24
C ILE A 75 -10.44 6.23 -0.53
N ARG A 76 -11.55 6.00 0.19
CA ARG A 76 -12.20 7.06 0.98
C ARG A 76 -11.25 7.70 1.98
N GLU A 77 -10.45 6.88 2.67
CA GLU A 77 -9.43 7.35 3.59
C GLU A 77 -8.39 8.27 2.91
N ALA A 78 -7.97 7.93 1.71
CA ALA A 78 -7.05 8.76 0.93
C ALA A 78 -7.73 10.07 0.46
N LEU A 79 -8.98 10.00 0.00
CA LEU A 79 -9.77 11.17 -0.38
C LEU A 79 -9.97 12.14 0.80
N TYR A 80 -10.16 11.63 2.03
CA TYR A 80 -10.27 12.45 3.24
C TYR A 80 -8.99 13.23 3.55
N ARG A 81 -7.82 12.73 3.13
CA ARG A 81 -6.51 13.34 3.36
C ARG A 81 -6.06 14.27 2.24
N GLY A 82 -6.61 14.15 1.05
CA GLY A 82 -6.25 15.09 -0.02
C GLY A 82 -6.12 14.49 -1.43
N ALA A 83 -6.24 13.18 -1.60
CA ALA A 83 -6.33 12.56 -2.92
C ALA A 83 -7.54 13.09 -3.71
N ASP A 84 -7.50 13.00 -5.03
CA ASP A 84 -8.51 13.57 -5.90
C ASP A 84 -9.51 12.53 -6.40
N GLU A 85 -9.02 11.34 -6.69
CA GLU A 85 -9.83 10.24 -7.21
C GLU A 85 -9.26 8.88 -6.79
N GLY A 86 -10.02 7.82 -7.03
CA GLY A 86 -9.57 6.47 -6.70
C GLY A 86 -10.15 5.41 -7.63
N TYR A 87 -9.36 4.36 -7.77
CA TYR A 87 -9.63 3.21 -8.63
C TYR A 87 -9.52 1.93 -7.82
N VAL A 88 -10.58 1.14 -7.81
CA VAL A 88 -10.58 -0.20 -7.23
C VAL A 88 -10.60 -1.24 -8.34
N VAL A 89 -9.57 -2.08 -8.39
CA VAL A 89 -9.52 -3.24 -9.27
C VAL A 89 -10.02 -4.44 -8.50
N THR A 90 -11.20 -4.94 -8.87
CA THR A 90 -11.88 -6.03 -8.17
C THR A 90 -12.62 -6.92 -9.14
N ASP A 91 -12.29 -8.21 -9.11
CA ASP A 91 -12.94 -9.23 -9.91
C ASP A 91 -12.62 -10.61 -9.33
N ARG A 92 -13.50 -11.60 -9.54
CA ARG A 92 -13.27 -12.98 -9.06
C ARG A 92 -12.01 -13.64 -9.62
N PRO A 93 -11.69 -13.51 -10.94
CA PRO A 93 -10.48 -14.08 -11.51
C PRO A 93 -9.18 -13.55 -10.91
N LEU A 94 -9.20 -12.39 -10.25
CA LEU A 94 -8.02 -11.79 -9.60
C LEU A 94 -7.67 -12.44 -8.25
N GLY A 95 -8.56 -13.30 -7.74
CA GLY A 95 -8.38 -13.96 -6.44
C GLY A 95 -7.18 -14.92 -6.42
N GLY A 96 -6.48 -14.97 -5.28
CA GLY A 96 -5.35 -15.87 -5.07
C GLY A 96 -4.06 -15.46 -5.79
N ALA A 97 -3.96 -14.20 -6.25
CA ALA A 97 -2.78 -13.65 -6.87
C ALA A 97 -1.60 -13.60 -5.89
N ASP A 98 -0.43 -14.05 -6.36
CA ASP A 98 0.85 -13.77 -5.72
C ASP A 98 1.36 -12.36 -6.12
N THR A 99 2.60 -12.02 -5.76
CA THR A 99 3.18 -10.71 -6.08
C THR A 99 3.35 -10.48 -7.58
N LEU A 100 3.63 -11.53 -8.35
CA LEU A 100 3.82 -11.42 -9.81
C LEU A 100 2.49 -11.12 -10.52
N ALA A 101 1.44 -11.89 -10.23
CA ALA A 101 0.12 -11.67 -10.79
C ALA A 101 -0.51 -10.35 -10.29
N THR A 102 -0.25 -9.97 -9.03
CA THR A 102 -0.66 -8.67 -8.47
C THR A 102 0.00 -7.51 -9.20
N SER A 103 1.32 -7.56 -9.38
CA SER A 103 2.06 -6.50 -10.08
C SER A 103 1.67 -6.38 -11.54
N TYR A 104 1.37 -7.50 -12.22
CA TYR A 104 0.84 -7.48 -13.57
C TYR A 104 -0.51 -6.77 -13.65
N THR A 105 -1.45 -7.16 -12.79
CA THR A 105 -2.79 -6.56 -12.73
C THR A 105 -2.73 -5.06 -12.46
N LEU A 106 -1.93 -4.64 -11.48
CA LEU A 106 -1.73 -3.22 -11.16
C LEU A 106 -1.06 -2.45 -12.30
N SER A 107 -0.09 -3.06 -12.99
CA SER A 107 0.54 -2.43 -14.16
C SER A 107 -0.43 -2.19 -15.31
N GLN A 108 -1.35 -3.11 -15.57
CA GLN A 108 -2.40 -2.92 -16.56
C GLN A 108 -3.37 -1.80 -16.16
N ALA A 109 -3.75 -1.74 -14.87
CA ALA A 109 -4.56 -0.65 -14.35
C ALA A 109 -3.86 0.72 -14.46
N ILE A 110 -2.55 0.80 -14.16
CA ILE A 110 -1.75 2.00 -14.32
C ILE A 110 -1.70 2.44 -15.80
N LYS A 111 -1.50 1.52 -16.72
CA LYS A 111 -1.56 1.83 -18.16
C LYS A 111 -2.92 2.40 -18.57
N LYS A 112 -4.00 1.90 -17.97
CA LYS A 112 -5.36 2.41 -18.22
C LYS A 112 -5.61 3.79 -17.60
N ILE A 113 -5.02 4.11 -16.43
CA ILE A 113 -5.04 5.45 -15.87
C ILE A 113 -4.42 6.44 -16.86
N GLY A 114 -3.38 6.03 -17.57
CA GLY A 114 -2.71 6.81 -18.60
C GLY A 114 -1.59 7.67 -18.05
N ASP A 115 -1.60 8.98 -18.31
CA ASP A 115 -0.50 9.88 -17.96
C ASP A 115 -0.18 9.87 -16.47
N TYR A 116 1.07 9.57 -16.15
CA TYR A 116 1.63 9.64 -14.80
C TYR A 116 3.10 10.10 -14.85
N ASP A 117 3.48 10.90 -13.87
CA ASP A 117 4.86 11.35 -13.66
C ASP A 117 5.55 10.52 -12.58
N ILE A 118 4.80 10.13 -11.54
CA ILE A 118 5.33 9.39 -10.39
C ILE A 118 4.30 8.35 -9.93
N ILE A 119 4.79 7.13 -9.68
CA ILE A 119 4.03 6.08 -9.01
C ILE A 119 4.65 5.88 -7.63
N LEU A 120 3.86 6.09 -6.57
CA LEU A 120 4.28 5.96 -5.18
C LEU A 120 3.57 4.77 -4.54
N GLY A 121 4.30 3.96 -3.79
CA GLY A 121 3.73 2.91 -2.95
C GLY A 121 4.52 2.79 -1.65
N GLY A 122 3.99 2.13 -0.64
CA GLY A 122 4.78 1.68 0.50
C GLY A 122 5.85 0.68 0.07
N ARG A 123 6.91 0.56 0.83
CA ARG A 123 7.95 -0.43 0.61
C ARG A 123 7.36 -1.84 0.56
N GLN A 124 6.45 -2.14 1.49
CA GLN A 124 5.78 -3.43 1.59
C GLN A 124 4.41 -3.31 2.25
N ALA A 125 3.60 -4.37 2.13
CA ALA A 125 2.38 -4.55 2.89
C ALA A 125 2.67 -5.39 4.13
N ILE A 126 2.17 -4.97 5.31
CA ILE A 126 2.45 -5.60 6.61
C ILE A 126 1.86 -7.02 6.78
N ASP A 127 1.03 -7.46 5.86
CA ASP A 127 0.42 -8.80 5.89
C ASP A 127 1.20 -9.87 5.11
N GLY A 128 2.14 -9.45 4.27
CA GLY A 128 2.91 -10.36 3.42
C GLY A 128 4.42 -10.14 3.42
N ASP A 129 4.87 -8.94 3.78
CA ASP A 129 6.28 -8.53 3.96
C ASP A 129 7.23 -8.90 2.82
N THR A 130 6.73 -8.93 1.58
CA THR A 130 7.55 -9.35 0.42
C THR A 130 8.36 -8.23 -0.22
N ALA A 131 7.93 -6.97 -0.09
CA ALA A 131 8.53 -5.79 -0.73
C ALA A 131 8.74 -5.90 -2.25
N GLN A 132 7.97 -6.75 -2.94
CA GLN A 132 8.19 -7.10 -4.36
C GLN A 132 7.31 -6.33 -5.34
N VAL A 133 6.09 -5.96 -4.95
CA VAL A 133 5.07 -5.45 -5.90
C VAL A 133 5.52 -4.14 -6.56
N GLY A 134 6.07 -3.18 -5.80
CA GLY A 134 6.57 -1.93 -6.36
C GLY A 134 7.66 -2.13 -7.42
N PRO A 135 8.76 -2.83 -7.10
CA PRO A 135 9.81 -3.16 -8.07
C PRO A 135 9.32 -3.93 -9.30
N GLN A 136 8.41 -4.90 -9.12
CA GLN A 136 7.83 -5.64 -10.24
C GLN A 136 6.94 -4.78 -11.14
N ILE A 137 6.23 -3.79 -10.59
CA ILE A 137 5.47 -2.81 -11.38
C ILE A 137 6.43 -1.96 -12.22
N ALA A 138 7.54 -1.50 -11.64
CA ALA A 138 8.54 -0.72 -12.36
C ALA A 138 9.08 -1.49 -13.57
N GLU A 139 9.45 -2.76 -13.37
CA GLU A 139 9.91 -3.64 -14.44
C GLU A 139 8.86 -3.82 -15.55
N LYS A 140 7.61 -4.13 -15.16
CA LYS A 140 6.50 -4.33 -16.12
C LYS A 140 6.11 -3.08 -16.92
N LEU A 141 6.40 -1.91 -16.39
CA LEU A 141 6.18 -0.62 -17.05
C LEU A 141 7.42 -0.08 -17.76
N GLY A 142 8.58 -0.72 -17.61
CA GLY A 142 9.86 -0.24 -18.15
C GLY A 142 10.31 1.06 -17.51
N LEU A 143 10.05 1.27 -16.23
CA LEU A 143 10.33 2.50 -15.50
C LEU A 143 11.54 2.36 -14.58
N THR A 144 12.27 3.46 -14.39
CA THR A 144 13.23 3.58 -13.30
C THR A 144 12.52 3.41 -11.96
N GLN A 145 13.21 2.82 -10.98
CA GLN A 145 12.71 2.70 -9.62
C GLN A 145 13.69 3.24 -8.59
N VAL A 146 13.16 3.83 -7.52
CA VAL A 146 13.89 4.16 -6.30
C VAL A 146 13.16 3.55 -5.13
N THR A 147 13.82 2.61 -4.44
CA THR A 147 13.24 1.88 -3.32
C THR A 147 13.69 2.44 -1.98
N TYR A 148 12.91 2.15 -0.91
CA TYR A 148 13.23 2.58 0.46
C TYR A 148 13.39 4.10 0.62
N ALA A 149 12.63 4.89 -0.14
CA ALA A 149 12.68 6.34 -0.07
C ALA A 149 12.30 6.84 1.33
N GLU A 150 13.11 7.73 1.89
CA GLU A 150 12.85 8.40 3.16
C GLU A 150 12.36 9.84 2.94
N GLU A 151 12.86 10.51 1.90
CA GLU A 151 12.54 11.90 1.62
C GLU A 151 12.70 12.21 0.14
N ILE A 152 11.74 12.92 -0.44
CA ILE A 152 11.88 13.55 -1.75
C ILE A 152 12.48 14.94 -1.50
N ILE A 153 13.78 15.09 -1.80
CA ILE A 153 14.53 16.31 -1.53
C ILE A 153 14.13 17.43 -2.51
N SER A 154 14.08 17.10 -3.79
CA SER A 154 13.70 18.06 -4.83
C SER A 154 13.12 17.36 -6.05
N LEU A 155 12.31 18.09 -6.81
CA LEU A 155 11.76 17.65 -8.09
C LEU A 155 11.75 18.84 -9.06
N ASP A 156 12.28 18.63 -10.26
CA ASP A 156 12.18 19.57 -11.37
C ASP A 156 11.33 18.96 -12.50
N PRO A 157 10.07 19.40 -12.65
CA PRO A 157 9.18 18.85 -13.69
C PRO A 157 9.61 19.23 -15.10
N LYS A 158 10.40 20.31 -15.27
CA LYS A 158 10.89 20.75 -16.59
C LYS A 158 12.06 19.89 -17.05
N ALA A 159 13.01 19.68 -16.15
CA ALA A 159 14.16 18.81 -16.39
C ALA A 159 13.79 17.32 -16.33
N LYS A 160 12.57 17.00 -15.85
CA LYS A 160 12.12 15.62 -15.59
C LYS A 160 13.10 14.86 -14.68
N ARG A 161 13.49 15.49 -13.57
CA ARG A 161 14.43 14.95 -12.59
C ARG A 161 13.88 15.05 -11.19
N ILE A 162 14.18 14.04 -10.38
CA ILE A 162 13.82 13.97 -8.97
C ILE A 162 15.05 13.53 -8.17
N VAL A 163 15.26 14.16 -7.01
CA VAL A 163 16.33 13.80 -6.07
C VAL A 163 15.69 13.22 -4.82
N ILE A 164 16.08 12.00 -4.46
CA ILE A 164 15.49 11.21 -3.38
C ILE A 164 16.59 10.74 -2.44
N LYS A 165 16.36 10.93 -1.14
CA LYS A 165 17.11 10.28 -0.07
C LYS A 165 16.47 8.93 0.23
N ARG A 166 17.27 7.88 0.23
CA ARG A 166 16.80 6.52 0.48
C ARG A 166 17.66 5.79 1.52
N HIS A 167 17.05 4.84 2.19
CA HIS A 167 17.72 3.94 3.12
C HIS A 167 18.43 2.81 2.38
N ILE A 168 19.62 2.47 2.83
CA ILE A 168 20.40 1.31 2.37
C ILE A 168 21.00 0.59 3.58
N ASP A 169 21.51 -0.60 3.39
CA ASP A 169 22.24 -1.32 4.43
C ASP A 169 23.48 -0.49 4.86
N GLY A 170 23.51 -0.17 6.15
CA GLY A 170 24.61 0.62 6.73
C GLY A 170 24.48 2.14 6.61
N GLY A 171 23.36 2.68 6.07
CA GLY A 171 23.19 4.14 6.02
C GLY A 171 22.10 4.65 5.10
N VAL A 172 22.37 5.81 4.52
CA VAL A 172 21.48 6.49 3.58
C VAL A 172 22.27 6.97 2.37
N GLU A 173 21.63 7.00 1.22
CA GLU A 173 22.19 7.62 0.03
C GLU A 173 21.19 8.59 -0.61
N THR A 174 21.71 9.53 -1.37
CA THR A 174 20.91 10.46 -2.17
C THR A 174 21.13 10.16 -3.63
N VAL A 175 20.03 9.90 -4.34
CA VAL A 175 20.04 9.54 -5.76
C VAL A 175 19.25 10.53 -6.58
N GLU A 176 19.69 10.80 -7.80
CA GLU A 176 18.93 11.50 -8.82
C GLU A 176 18.38 10.48 -9.83
N ALA A 177 17.10 10.62 -10.18
CA ALA A 177 16.42 9.75 -11.13
C ALA A 177 15.59 10.52 -12.14
N PRO A 178 15.36 9.96 -13.37
CA PRO A 178 14.47 10.56 -14.35
C PRO A 178 12.98 10.29 -14.02
N LEU A 179 12.09 11.16 -14.51
CA LEU A 179 10.64 10.93 -14.56
C LEU A 179 10.25 10.37 -15.95
N PRO A 180 9.23 9.51 -16.06
CA PRO A 180 8.46 8.92 -14.94
C PRO A 180 9.21 7.80 -14.21
N LEU A 181 8.85 7.58 -12.92
CA LEU A 181 9.48 6.52 -12.12
C LEU A 181 8.53 5.91 -11.09
N VAL A 182 8.93 4.77 -10.54
CA VAL A 182 8.29 4.14 -9.37
C VAL A 182 9.14 4.41 -8.12
N VAL A 183 8.51 4.84 -7.04
CA VAL A 183 9.17 5.04 -5.75
C VAL A 183 8.47 4.21 -4.69
N THR A 184 9.21 3.41 -3.94
CA THR A 184 8.69 2.74 -2.75
C THR A 184 9.18 3.46 -1.48
N VAL A 185 8.24 3.83 -0.63
CA VAL A 185 8.46 4.71 0.52
C VAL A 185 8.64 3.88 1.78
N ASN A 186 9.67 4.19 2.55
CA ASN A 186 9.98 3.51 3.81
C ASN A 186 9.09 4.04 4.95
N GLY A 187 8.79 3.18 5.92
CA GLY A 187 8.00 3.52 7.11
C GLY A 187 8.68 4.54 8.06
N SER A 188 9.98 4.83 7.88
CA SER A 188 10.70 5.88 8.60
C SER A 188 10.35 7.30 8.14
N THR A 189 9.64 7.45 7.02
CA THR A 189 9.20 8.76 6.54
C THR A 189 8.16 9.40 7.45
N ALA A 190 7.90 10.70 7.23
CA ALA A 190 6.89 11.42 7.99
C ALA A 190 5.52 10.71 7.91
N PRO A 191 4.81 10.63 9.04
CA PRO A 191 3.48 10.03 9.08
C PRO A 191 2.48 10.82 8.24
N CYS A 192 1.49 10.12 7.70
CA CYS A 192 0.45 10.77 6.91
C CYS A 192 -0.40 11.71 7.79
N ARG A 193 -0.72 12.87 7.22
CA ARG A 193 -1.60 13.86 7.85
C ARG A 193 -2.96 13.29 8.23
N PRO A 194 -3.64 13.84 9.25
CA PRO A 194 -4.98 13.42 9.64
C PRO A 194 -6.02 13.74 8.56
N ARG A 195 -7.20 13.13 8.69
CA ARG A 195 -8.36 13.40 7.84
C ARG A 195 -8.79 14.87 7.95
N ASN A 196 -9.08 15.50 6.83
CA ASN A 196 -9.63 16.86 6.80
C ASN A 196 -11.16 16.82 6.92
N ALA A 197 -11.75 17.51 7.90
CA ALA A 197 -13.17 17.47 8.18
C ALA A 197 -14.05 17.88 6.98
N LYS A 198 -13.65 18.90 6.21
CA LYS A 198 -14.38 19.33 5.00
C LYS A 198 -14.36 18.24 3.93
N ARG A 199 -13.23 17.54 3.77
CA ARG A 199 -13.10 16.42 2.83
C ARG A 199 -13.90 15.20 3.29
N VAL A 200 -13.90 14.88 4.58
CA VAL A 200 -14.75 13.82 5.13
C VAL A 200 -16.21 14.11 4.80
N MET A 201 -16.69 15.33 5.05
CA MET A 201 -18.07 15.71 4.71
C MET A 201 -18.36 15.64 3.21
N LYS A 202 -17.37 15.94 2.36
CA LYS A 202 -17.51 15.85 0.91
C LYS A 202 -17.58 14.39 0.42
N TYR A 203 -16.73 13.51 0.94
CA TYR A 203 -16.50 12.18 0.38
C TYR A 203 -17.03 11.01 1.23
N LYS A 204 -17.67 11.25 2.38
CA LYS A 204 -18.19 10.19 3.26
C LYS A 204 -19.16 9.21 2.58
N ASN A 205 -19.83 9.66 1.52
CA ASN A 205 -20.75 8.86 0.73
C ASN A 205 -20.12 8.37 -0.61
N ALA A 206 -18.81 8.55 -0.79
CA ALA A 206 -18.13 8.01 -1.96
C ALA A 206 -18.15 6.48 -1.91
N THR A 207 -18.46 5.84 -3.03
CA THR A 207 -18.67 4.38 -3.07
C THR A 207 -18.37 3.81 -4.44
N ALA A 208 -17.87 2.58 -4.47
CA ALA A 208 -17.67 1.81 -5.70
C ALA A 208 -18.94 1.01 -6.07
N PRO A 209 -19.19 0.71 -7.35
CA PRO A 209 -20.34 -0.09 -7.79
C PRO A 209 -20.50 -1.41 -7.06
N ALA A 210 -19.41 -2.16 -6.84
CA ALA A 210 -19.46 -3.46 -6.17
C ALA A 210 -19.72 -3.42 -4.66
N GLU A 211 -19.69 -2.22 -4.04
CA GLU A 211 -20.10 -2.06 -2.64
C GLU A 211 -21.61 -1.96 -2.47
N ARG A 212 -22.36 -1.80 -3.56
CA ARG A 212 -23.79 -1.48 -3.57
C ARG A 212 -24.62 -2.65 -4.03
N THR A 213 -25.83 -2.79 -3.45
CA THR A 213 -26.83 -3.67 -4.02
C THR A 213 -27.47 -3.02 -5.27
N PRO A 214 -28.18 -3.81 -6.14
CA PRO A 214 -28.89 -3.23 -7.28
C PRO A 214 -29.90 -2.12 -6.88
N GLU A 215 -30.59 -2.30 -5.76
CA GLU A 215 -31.54 -1.32 -5.22
C GLU A 215 -30.83 -0.02 -4.80
N GLN A 216 -29.68 -0.15 -4.14
CA GLN A 216 -28.85 0.99 -3.76
C GLN A 216 -28.29 1.72 -4.99
N ASN A 217 -27.91 1.00 -6.05
CA ASN A 217 -27.47 1.61 -7.29
C ASN A 217 -28.58 2.49 -7.91
N ALA A 218 -29.81 1.99 -7.96
CA ALA A 218 -30.95 2.75 -8.47
C ALA A 218 -31.24 4.00 -7.59
N ALA A 219 -31.22 3.84 -6.26
CA ALA A 219 -31.48 4.93 -5.33
C ALA A 219 -30.41 6.03 -5.34
N LEU A 220 -29.17 5.68 -5.64
CA LEU A 220 -28.03 6.61 -5.65
C LEU A 220 -27.76 7.23 -7.02
N ALA A 221 -28.38 6.76 -8.10
CA ALA A 221 -28.11 7.18 -9.47
C ALA A 221 -28.18 8.71 -9.63
N ASP A 222 -29.27 9.33 -9.16
CA ASP A 222 -29.45 10.77 -9.24
C ASP A 222 -28.41 11.55 -8.46
N MET A 223 -28.02 11.06 -7.29
CA MET A 223 -26.99 11.68 -6.47
C MET A 223 -25.61 11.60 -7.14
N LEU A 224 -25.26 10.46 -7.71
CA LEU A 224 -24.00 10.24 -8.41
C LEU A 224 -23.91 11.06 -9.70
N ASN A 225 -25.02 11.22 -10.43
CA ASN A 225 -25.10 12.11 -11.59
C ASN A 225 -24.85 13.58 -11.20
N LYS A 226 -25.41 14.04 -10.08
CA LYS A 226 -25.20 15.40 -9.56
C LYS A 226 -23.83 15.61 -8.90
N LYS A 227 -23.24 14.54 -8.38
CA LYS A 227 -21.98 14.56 -7.63
C LYS A 227 -21.04 13.42 -8.09
N PRO A 228 -20.54 13.48 -9.34
CA PRO A 228 -19.75 12.40 -9.92
C PRO A 228 -18.48 12.07 -9.12
N TYR A 229 -17.97 13.02 -8.34
CA TYR A 229 -16.82 12.81 -7.44
C TYR A 229 -17.09 11.81 -6.30
N LEU A 230 -18.34 11.39 -6.09
CA LEU A 230 -18.71 10.33 -5.14
C LEU A 230 -18.64 8.92 -5.75
N ASN A 231 -18.47 8.82 -7.05
CA ASN A 231 -18.31 7.53 -7.70
C ASN A 231 -16.83 7.13 -7.69
N ILE A 232 -16.49 6.11 -6.90
CA ILE A 232 -15.16 5.47 -6.96
C ILE A 232 -15.15 4.59 -8.20
N THR A 233 -14.16 4.81 -9.07
CA THR A 233 -14.03 4.04 -10.31
C THR A 233 -13.67 2.60 -9.99
N GLN A 234 -14.42 1.67 -10.57
CA GLN A 234 -14.19 0.24 -10.43
C GLN A 234 -13.83 -0.36 -11.77
N TRP A 235 -12.83 -1.25 -11.77
CA TRP A 235 -12.44 -2.03 -12.93
C TRP A 235 -12.37 -3.52 -12.58
N GLY A 236 -12.86 -4.35 -13.49
CA GLY A 236 -12.61 -5.78 -13.53
C GLY A 236 -11.40 -6.12 -14.40
N ALA A 237 -11.08 -7.40 -14.53
CA ALA A 237 -9.97 -7.88 -15.35
C ALA A 237 -10.12 -7.49 -16.84
N ALA A 238 -11.32 -7.57 -17.39
CA ALA A 238 -11.61 -7.18 -18.77
C ALA A 238 -11.47 -5.67 -18.99
N ASP A 239 -11.82 -4.85 -18.00
CA ASP A 239 -11.74 -3.40 -18.12
C ASP A 239 -10.30 -2.89 -18.28
N ILE A 240 -9.32 -3.62 -17.75
CA ILE A 240 -7.90 -3.28 -17.80
C ILE A 240 -7.12 -4.09 -18.83
N ASP A 241 -7.82 -4.76 -19.75
CA ASP A 241 -7.25 -5.63 -20.79
C ASP A 241 -6.25 -6.66 -20.23
N ALA A 242 -6.56 -7.22 -19.05
CA ALA A 242 -5.69 -8.19 -18.41
C ALA A 242 -5.79 -9.57 -19.06
N ASP A 243 -4.63 -10.15 -19.40
CA ASP A 243 -4.54 -11.53 -19.88
C ASP A 243 -4.93 -12.52 -18.76
N PRO A 244 -5.98 -13.35 -18.95
CA PRO A 244 -6.41 -14.32 -17.95
C PRO A 244 -5.33 -15.30 -17.49
N ALA A 245 -4.31 -15.55 -18.31
CA ALA A 245 -3.19 -16.43 -17.97
C ALA A 245 -2.18 -15.78 -16.99
N GLN A 246 -2.22 -14.45 -16.82
CA GLN A 246 -1.29 -13.69 -16.01
C GLN A 246 -1.90 -13.11 -14.72
N ILE A 247 -3.19 -13.37 -14.46
CA ILE A 247 -3.91 -12.86 -13.29
C ILE A 247 -4.27 -13.94 -12.29
N GLY A 248 -4.56 -13.50 -11.07
CA GLY A 248 -5.05 -14.36 -9.99
C GLY A 248 -4.19 -15.59 -9.78
N LYS A 249 -4.83 -16.70 -9.41
CA LYS A 249 -4.12 -17.96 -9.17
C LYS A 249 -3.48 -18.55 -10.45
N ALA A 250 -4.07 -18.32 -11.61
CA ALA A 250 -3.53 -18.84 -12.88
C ALA A 250 -2.19 -18.17 -13.24
N GLY A 251 -2.06 -16.87 -12.98
CA GLY A 251 -0.84 -16.10 -13.23
C GLY A 251 0.19 -16.16 -12.12
N SER A 252 -0.03 -16.94 -11.05
CA SER A 252 0.80 -17.01 -9.85
C SER A 252 1.72 -18.22 -9.89
N PRO A 253 3.05 -18.05 -10.11
CA PRO A 253 4.01 -19.16 -10.05
C PRO A 253 4.24 -19.67 -8.63
N THR A 254 3.87 -18.92 -7.60
CA THR A 254 4.00 -19.30 -6.19
C THR A 254 2.65 -19.64 -5.57
N ASN A 255 2.64 -20.62 -4.66
CA ASN A 255 1.46 -21.00 -3.91
C ASN A 255 1.81 -21.16 -2.43
N VAL A 256 0.96 -20.63 -1.55
CA VAL A 256 1.09 -20.85 -0.11
C VAL A 256 0.71 -22.31 0.17
N LYS A 257 1.70 -23.13 0.56
CA LYS A 257 1.51 -24.55 0.88
C LYS A 257 0.90 -24.75 2.27
N ALA A 258 1.40 -23.99 3.25
CA ALA A 258 0.95 -24.03 4.63
C ALA A 258 1.31 -22.72 5.34
N VAL A 259 0.51 -22.37 6.33
CA VAL A 259 0.79 -21.26 7.26
C VAL A 259 0.97 -21.88 8.64
N GLN A 260 2.11 -21.63 9.28
CA GLN A 260 2.34 -22.00 10.67
C GLN A 260 2.39 -20.70 11.50
N ASN A 261 1.58 -20.65 12.54
CA ASN A 261 1.65 -19.55 13.48
C ASN A 261 2.72 -19.87 14.53
N ILE A 262 3.74 -19.03 14.59
CA ILE A 262 4.68 -19.06 15.70
C ILE A 262 4.08 -18.21 16.81
N VAL A 263 3.54 -18.87 17.82
CA VAL A 263 3.13 -18.18 19.05
C VAL A 263 4.38 -17.93 19.87
N PHE A 264 4.83 -16.69 19.93
CA PHE A 264 5.86 -16.30 20.87
C PHE A 264 5.29 -16.44 22.29
N LYS A 265 5.64 -17.52 22.97
CA LYS A 265 5.46 -17.61 24.41
C LYS A 265 6.53 -16.73 25.05
N ALA A 266 6.11 -15.77 25.88
CA ALA A 266 7.07 -15.06 26.70
C ALA A 266 7.91 -16.10 27.46
N LYS A 267 9.22 -16.06 27.31
CA LYS A 267 10.14 -16.82 28.18
C LYS A 267 9.93 -16.29 29.60
N GLU A 268 10.13 -17.13 30.61
CA GLU A 268 10.10 -16.67 31.99
C GLU A 268 11.12 -15.52 32.17
N SER A 269 10.68 -14.46 32.84
CA SER A 269 11.57 -13.34 33.11
C SER A 269 12.68 -13.78 34.08
N ARG A 270 13.91 -13.47 33.74
CA ARG A 270 15.09 -13.73 34.56
C ARG A 270 15.65 -12.41 35.06
N THR A 271 15.88 -12.30 36.34
CA THR A 271 16.58 -11.15 36.93
C THR A 271 18.08 -11.43 36.89
N LEU A 272 18.82 -10.52 36.26
CA LEU A 272 20.27 -10.59 36.18
C LEU A 272 20.89 -9.64 37.25
N THR A 273 22.07 -9.98 37.69
CA THR A 273 22.87 -9.10 38.51
C THR A 273 23.76 -8.18 37.62
N ALA A 274 24.36 -7.16 38.18
CA ALA A 274 25.31 -6.32 37.46
C ALA A 274 26.74 -6.90 37.49
N SER A 275 26.88 -8.24 37.58
CA SER A 275 28.17 -8.90 37.48
C SER A 275 28.61 -9.04 36.00
N ASP A 276 29.91 -8.97 35.77
CA ASP A 276 30.47 -9.16 34.43
C ASP A 276 30.05 -10.50 33.83
N GLU A 277 29.95 -11.57 34.64
CA GLU A 277 29.52 -12.90 34.20
C GLU A 277 28.07 -12.92 33.72
N ASP A 278 27.13 -12.28 34.42
CA ASP A 278 25.73 -12.20 34.01
C ASP A 278 25.54 -11.34 32.74
N ILE A 279 26.34 -10.29 32.60
CA ILE A 279 26.33 -9.41 31.43
C ILE A 279 26.87 -10.15 30.21
N ASP A 280 28.01 -10.83 30.33
CA ASP A 280 28.61 -11.63 29.25
C ASP A 280 27.65 -12.75 28.79
N ASN A 281 27.05 -13.46 29.75
CA ASN A 281 26.07 -14.52 29.44
C ASN A 281 24.87 -13.98 28.70
N LEU A 282 24.35 -12.79 29.08
CA LEU A 282 23.24 -12.14 28.38
C LEU A 282 23.64 -11.78 26.94
N ILE A 283 24.82 -11.20 26.74
CA ILE A 283 25.31 -10.82 25.40
C ILE A 283 25.44 -12.07 24.52
N VAL A 284 26.02 -13.13 25.07
CA VAL A 284 26.18 -14.42 24.33
C VAL A 284 24.82 -15.03 23.97
N GLU A 285 23.84 -14.96 24.90
CA GLU A 285 22.47 -15.43 24.61
C GLU A 285 21.82 -14.61 23.49
N LEU A 286 21.91 -13.28 23.54
CA LEU A 286 21.34 -12.39 22.52
C LEU A 286 21.99 -12.59 21.14
N LEU A 287 23.31 -12.85 21.10
CA LEU A 287 24.03 -13.18 19.85
C LEU A 287 23.60 -14.55 19.30
N ASN A 288 23.47 -15.57 20.15
CA ASN A 288 23.06 -16.92 19.76
C ASN A 288 21.61 -16.93 19.23
N ASP A 289 20.73 -16.16 19.87
CA ASP A 289 19.33 -15.98 19.46
C ASP A 289 19.19 -15.00 18.25
N LYS A 290 20.29 -14.46 17.73
CA LYS A 290 20.34 -13.51 16.61
C LYS A 290 19.47 -12.26 16.84
N ILE A 291 19.38 -11.79 18.07
CA ILE A 291 18.67 -10.56 18.44
C ILE A 291 19.56 -9.34 18.24
N ILE A 292 20.84 -9.51 18.45
CA ILE A 292 21.91 -8.53 18.21
C ILE A 292 23.02 -9.17 17.37
N GLY A 293 23.68 -8.37 16.54
CA GLY A 293 24.81 -8.81 15.69
C GLY A 293 24.60 -8.62 14.24
#